data_48bf3a8bd73df73e0c631ee7a10f4d63
#
_entry.id   48bf3a8bd73df73e0c631ee7a10f4d63
#
_cell.length_a   1.000
_cell.length_b   1.000
_cell.length_c   1.000
_cell.angle_alpha   90.00
_cell.angle_beta   90.00
_cell.angle_gamma   90.00
#
_symmetry.space_group_name_H-M   'P 1'
#
loop_
_entity.id
_entity.type
_entity.pdbx_description
1 polymer ?
#
loop_
_entity_poly.entity_id
_entity_poly.type
_entity_poly.pdbx_seq_one_letter_code
_entity_poly.pdbx_strand_id
1 'polypeptide(L)'
;MTRLSAERSVGFDPMPLCTLEDLTDLPRVGFRGTDSAAYLTARGFDLPDAPNRAMTQADGSHVARLSQTEYLLLGSAQDQGQRIADEEVRWELDHIANYLLPRQDSHAWLQLSGVCISEVMAKLCGVDLRVHAFPPGAVAQTSAARINVIVVNVGAQSVPCFQILFDRASLAYFKDAVLDAMAEFDGASV
;
A
#
# COMPACT_ATOMS: atom_id res chain seq x y z
N MET A 1 -51.42 1.82 35.16
CA MET A 1 -49.95 1.93 35.31
C MET A 1 -49.31 1.32 34.08
N THR A 2 -49.02 2.14 33.08
CA THR A 2 -48.48 1.72 31.79
C THR A 2 -46.95 1.97 31.83
N ARG A 3 -46.18 0.91 31.69
CA ARG A 3 -44.71 0.99 31.60
C ARG A 3 -44.32 1.46 30.18
N LEU A 4 -43.72 2.62 30.10
CA LEU A 4 -43.01 3.05 28.87
C LEU A 4 -41.75 2.18 28.72
N SER A 5 -41.71 1.43 27.62
CA SER A 5 -40.50 0.77 27.14
C SER A 5 -39.56 1.84 26.59
N ALA A 6 -38.36 1.92 27.16
CA ALA A 6 -37.29 2.75 26.61
C ALA A 6 -36.83 2.12 25.30
N GLU A 7 -37.05 2.81 24.19
CA GLU A 7 -36.44 2.51 22.90
C GLU A 7 -34.93 2.73 23.02
N ARG A 8 -34.16 1.66 22.83
CA ARG A 8 -32.72 1.74 22.64
C ARG A 8 -32.50 2.44 21.30
N SER A 9 -32.00 3.66 21.33
CA SER A 9 -31.41 4.30 20.15
C SER A 9 -30.26 3.42 19.68
N VAL A 10 -30.35 2.88 18.46
CA VAL A 10 -29.24 2.26 17.76
C VAL A 10 -28.28 3.39 17.47
N GLY A 11 -27.23 3.52 18.26
CA GLY A 11 -26.15 4.46 18.03
C GLY A 11 -25.47 4.07 16.71
N PHE A 12 -25.55 4.95 15.73
CA PHE A 12 -24.67 4.89 14.58
C PHE A 12 -23.28 5.28 15.11
N ASP A 13 -22.39 4.29 15.31
CA ASP A 13 -20.99 4.59 15.50
C ASP A 13 -20.49 5.26 14.21
N PRO A 14 -19.98 6.49 14.26
CA PRO A 14 -19.45 7.14 13.07
C PRO A 14 -18.30 6.31 12.54
N MET A 15 -18.30 6.01 11.24
CA MET A 15 -17.17 5.34 10.60
C MET A 15 -15.90 6.19 10.81
N PRO A 16 -14.76 5.57 11.17
CA PRO A 16 -13.53 6.30 11.39
C PRO A 16 -13.12 7.05 10.13
N LEU A 17 -12.60 8.30 10.29
CA LEU A 17 -12.17 9.14 9.17
C LEU A 17 -10.94 8.58 8.46
N CYS A 18 -10.17 7.73 9.14
CA CYS A 18 -9.05 6.98 8.57
C CYS A 18 -8.87 5.64 9.29
N THR A 19 -8.34 4.67 8.55
CA THR A 19 -8.09 3.30 9.03
C THR A 19 -6.69 2.89 8.66
N LEU A 20 -5.97 2.27 9.61
CA LEU A 20 -4.66 1.67 9.40
C LEU A 20 -4.77 0.15 9.50
N GLU A 21 -4.35 -0.54 8.45
CA GLU A 21 -4.33 -2.00 8.36
C GLU A 21 -2.90 -2.49 8.17
N ASP A 22 -2.54 -3.57 8.86
CA ASP A 22 -1.23 -4.22 8.73
C ASP A 22 -1.31 -5.36 7.71
N LEU A 23 -0.72 -5.15 6.53
CA LEU A 23 -0.66 -6.11 5.42
C LEU A 23 0.71 -6.80 5.32
N THR A 24 1.53 -6.73 6.38
CA THR A 24 2.92 -7.24 6.37
C THR A 24 3.00 -8.75 6.08
N ASP A 25 1.95 -9.51 6.29
CA ASP A 25 1.91 -10.94 5.99
C ASP A 25 1.47 -11.26 4.55
N LEU A 26 0.90 -10.28 3.80
CA LEU A 26 0.56 -10.51 2.39
C LEU A 26 1.82 -10.59 1.51
N PRO A 27 1.86 -11.51 0.53
CA PRO A 27 2.95 -11.66 -0.42
C PRO A 27 3.24 -10.39 -1.22
N ARG A 28 4.54 -10.08 -1.35
CA ARG A 28 5.07 -9.02 -2.18
C ARG A 28 6.45 -9.36 -2.68
N VAL A 29 6.76 -8.99 -3.91
CA VAL A 29 8.03 -9.30 -4.56
C VAL A 29 8.47 -8.13 -5.45
N GLY A 30 9.77 -7.94 -5.61
CA GLY A 30 10.34 -6.99 -6.55
C GLY A 30 10.99 -7.71 -7.73
N PHE A 31 11.05 -7.03 -8.85
CA PHE A 31 11.84 -7.44 -10.02
C PHE A 31 12.66 -6.27 -10.53
N ARG A 32 13.92 -6.52 -10.85
CA ARG A 32 14.82 -5.50 -11.37
C ARG A 32 15.70 -6.03 -12.48
N GLY A 33 15.75 -5.30 -13.58
CA GLY A 33 16.59 -5.61 -14.74
C GLY A 33 16.02 -5.03 -16.02
N THR A 34 16.83 -4.95 -17.06
CA THR A 34 16.41 -4.40 -18.36
C THR A 34 15.28 -5.19 -19.00
N ASP A 35 15.18 -6.47 -18.69
CA ASP A 35 14.18 -7.38 -19.25
C ASP A 35 12.97 -7.60 -18.31
N SER A 36 12.96 -6.97 -17.11
CA SER A 36 11.87 -7.14 -16.13
C SER A 36 10.51 -6.74 -16.69
N ALA A 37 10.43 -5.69 -17.51
CA ALA A 37 9.18 -5.29 -18.14
C ALA A 37 8.62 -6.38 -19.08
N ALA A 38 9.49 -6.92 -19.96
CA ALA A 38 9.08 -7.99 -20.89
C ALA A 38 8.69 -9.27 -20.15
N TYR A 39 9.45 -9.63 -19.12
CA TYR A 39 9.16 -10.78 -18.25
C TYR A 39 7.77 -10.65 -17.60
N LEU A 40 7.49 -9.53 -16.93
CA LEU A 40 6.22 -9.32 -16.24
C LEU A 40 5.04 -9.24 -17.20
N THR A 41 5.20 -8.59 -18.36
CA THR A 41 4.17 -8.55 -19.40
C THR A 41 3.83 -9.95 -19.91
N ALA A 42 4.83 -10.80 -20.14
CA ALA A 42 4.63 -12.21 -20.55
C ALA A 42 3.90 -13.05 -19.47
N ARG A 43 3.96 -12.60 -18.21
CA ARG A 43 3.22 -13.20 -17.06
C ARG A 43 1.82 -12.61 -16.88
N GLY A 44 1.37 -11.74 -17.79
CA GLY A 44 0.03 -11.17 -17.77
C GLY A 44 -0.15 -10.03 -16.77
N PHE A 45 0.92 -9.31 -16.42
CA PHE A 45 0.81 -8.08 -15.65
C PHE A 45 0.70 -6.86 -16.57
N ASP A 46 -0.24 -5.99 -16.26
CA ASP A 46 -0.30 -4.64 -16.82
C ASP A 46 0.71 -3.76 -16.09
N LEU A 47 1.58 -3.09 -16.86
CA LEU A 47 2.69 -2.32 -16.29
C LEU A 47 2.47 -0.82 -16.45
N PRO A 48 2.84 -0.01 -15.43
CA PRO A 48 2.87 1.44 -15.57
C PRO A 48 3.87 1.88 -16.66
N ASP A 49 3.48 2.87 -17.45
CA ASP A 49 4.26 3.41 -18.57
C ASP A 49 5.49 4.23 -18.14
N ALA A 50 5.49 4.75 -16.91
CA ALA A 50 6.55 5.60 -16.37
C ALA A 50 6.95 5.21 -14.94
N PRO A 51 8.19 5.51 -14.50
CA PRO A 51 8.58 5.42 -13.10
C PRO A 51 7.72 6.27 -12.17
N ASN A 52 7.65 5.86 -10.92
CA ASN A 52 6.80 6.47 -9.88
C ASN A 52 5.30 6.44 -10.24
N ARG A 53 4.88 5.38 -10.92
CA ARG A 53 3.49 5.06 -11.24
C ARG A 53 3.15 3.66 -10.80
N ALA A 54 1.88 3.42 -10.53
CA ALA A 54 1.33 2.12 -10.18
C ALA A 54 0.03 1.85 -10.95
N MET A 55 -0.24 0.57 -11.15
CA MET A 55 -1.49 0.07 -11.74
C MET A 55 -2.07 -1.01 -10.85
N THR A 56 -3.38 -0.92 -10.62
CA THR A 56 -4.15 -2.00 -9.99
C THR A 56 -4.56 -2.98 -11.07
N GLN A 57 -4.29 -4.26 -10.83
CA GLN A 57 -4.63 -5.36 -11.73
C GLN A 57 -6.10 -5.78 -11.55
N ALA A 58 -6.63 -6.56 -12.48
CA ALA A 58 -8.01 -7.03 -12.43
C ALA A 58 -8.34 -7.91 -11.20
N ASP A 59 -7.32 -8.58 -10.64
CA ASP A 59 -7.42 -9.40 -9.43
C ASP A 59 -7.23 -8.60 -8.12
N GLY A 60 -7.07 -7.27 -8.23
CA GLY A 60 -6.84 -6.38 -7.08
C GLY A 60 -5.39 -6.32 -6.61
N SER A 61 -4.46 -7.07 -7.19
CA SER A 61 -3.03 -6.89 -6.94
C SER A 61 -2.53 -5.57 -7.56
N HIS A 62 -1.35 -5.10 -7.13
CA HIS A 62 -0.81 -3.83 -7.63
C HIS A 62 0.59 -4.02 -8.18
N VAL A 63 0.90 -3.32 -9.26
CA VAL A 63 2.25 -3.22 -9.82
C VAL A 63 2.70 -1.77 -9.74
N ALA A 64 3.74 -1.50 -8.96
CA ALA A 64 4.38 -0.19 -8.88
C ALA A 64 5.71 -0.22 -9.64
N ARG A 65 5.91 0.71 -10.57
CA ARG A 65 7.18 0.92 -11.26
C ARG A 65 8.00 1.94 -10.49
N LEU A 66 9.07 1.49 -9.83
CA LEU A 66 9.89 2.32 -8.94
C LEU A 66 10.99 3.08 -9.69
N SER A 67 11.54 2.46 -10.75
CA SER A 67 12.53 3.07 -11.62
C SER A 67 12.31 2.65 -13.08
N GLN A 68 13.23 2.97 -13.97
CA GLN A 68 13.14 2.52 -15.38
C GLN A 68 13.06 0.99 -15.51
N THR A 69 13.69 0.27 -14.59
CA THR A 69 13.88 -1.18 -14.66
C THR A 69 13.49 -1.91 -13.39
N GLU A 70 12.84 -1.24 -12.41
CA GLU A 70 12.47 -1.85 -11.15
C GLU A 70 10.96 -1.77 -10.92
N TYR A 71 10.39 -2.92 -10.58
CA TYR A 71 8.99 -3.13 -10.32
C TYR A 71 8.78 -3.75 -8.95
N LEU A 72 7.73 -3.33 -8.25
CA LEU A 72 7.27 -3.89 -6.99
C LEU A 72 5.84 -4.38 -7.18
N LEU A 73 5.62 -5.66 -6.89
CA LEU A 73 4.33 -6.32 -6.98
C LEU A 73 3.78 -6.52 -5.56
N LEU A 74 2.54 -6.14 -5.35
CA LEU A 74 1.82 -6.26 -4.09
C LEU A 74 0.63 -7.18 -4.28
N GLY A 75 0.51 -8.18 -3.41
CA GLY A 75 -0.57 -9.16 -3.45
C GLY A 75 -1.93 -8.55 -3.17
N SER A 76 -2.98 -9.23 -3.61
CA SER A 76 -4.36 -8.88 -3.33
C SER A 76 -4.88 -9.63 -2.10
N ALA A 77 -5.73 -8.99 -1.30
CA ALA A 77 -6.48 -9.69 -0.25
C ALA A 77 -7.51 -10.70 -0.82
N GLN A 78 -7.91 -10.55 -2.09
CA GLN A 78 -8.91 -11.42 -2.74
C GLN A 78 -8.42 -12.86 -2.89
N ASP A 79 -7.13 -13.07 -3.16
CA ASP A 79 -6.47 -14.37 -3.29
C ASP A 79 -5.41 -14.62 -2.22
N GLN A 80 -5.41 -13.81 -1.16
CA GLN A 80 -4.40 -13.83 -0.10
C GLN A 80 -2.96 -13.67 -0.63
N GLY A 81 -2.81 -12.94 -1.75
CA GLY A 81 -1.54 -12.69 -2.41
C GLY A 81 -0.96 -13.89 -3.17
N GLN A 82 -1.75 -14.96 -3.39
CA GLN A 82 -1.26 -16.21 -3.99
C GLN A 82 -0.62 -16.01 -5.36
N ARG A 83 -1.20 -15.16 -6.22
CA ARG A 83 -0.62 -14.85 -7.53
C ARG A 83 0.80 -14.32 -7.40
N ILE A 84 1.05 -13.44 -6.44
CA ILE A 84 2.38 -12.82 -6.24
C ILE A 84 3.35 -13.81 -5.60
N ALA A 85 2.90 -14.63 -4.65
CA ALA A 85 3.70 -15.72 -4.10
C ALA A 85 4.12 -16.72 -5.18
N ASP A 86 3.20 -17.08 -6.10
CA ASP A 86 3.49 -17.96 -7.21
C ASP A 86 4.56 -17.39 -8.16
N GLU A 87 4.59 -16.07 -8.40
CA GLU A 87 5.62 -15.45 -9.25
C GLU A 87 7.01 -15.51 -8.58
N GLU A 88 7.09 -15.38 -7.24
CA GLU A 88 8.34 -15.56 -6.52
C GLU A 88 8.86 -16.99 -6.63
N VAL A 89 7.98 -17.99 -6.48
CA VAL A 89 8.35 -19.43 -6.56
C VAL A 89 8.74 -19.85 -7.98
N ARG A 90 8.10 -19.27 -9.00
CA ARG A 90 8.34 -19.64 -10.43
C ARG A 90 9.57 -18.98 -11.02
N TRP A 91 10.10 -17.94 -10.37
CA TRP A 91 11.27 -17.25 -10.89
C TRP A 91 12.51 -18.15 -10.79
N GLU A 92 13.28 -18.21 -11.86
CA GLU A 92 14.56 -18.90 -11.93
C GLU A 92 15.64 -17.96 -12.48
N LEU A 93 16.84 -18.08 -11.95
CA LEU A 93 17.99 -17.33 -12.46
C LEU A 93 18.45 -17.94 -13.80
N ASP A 94 18.39 -17.15 -14.85
CA ASP A 94 18.82 -17.54 -16.19
C ASP A 94 19.68 -16.42 -16.84
N HIS A 95 19.77 -16.41 -18.17
CA HIS A 95 20.50 -15.41 -18.96
C HIS A 95 19.71 -14.10 -19.19
N ILE A 96 18.45 -14.03 -18.77
CA ILE A 96 17.61 -12.85 -18.92
C ILE A 96 17.94 -11.87 -17.79
N ALA A 97 18.12 -10.60 -18.14
CA ALA A 97 18.43 -9.55 -17.16
C ALA A 97 17.16 -9.15 -16.38
N ASN A 98 16.65 -10.10 -15.58
CA ASN A 98 15.51 -9.96 -14.70
C ASN A 98 15.80 -10.65 -13.36
N TYR A 99 16.03 -9.86 -12.33
CA TYR A 99 16.45 -10.34 -11.02
C TYR A 99 15.33 -10.15 -10.01
N LEU A 100 14.99 -11.25 -9.32
CA LEU A 100 14.04 -11.23 -8.22
C LEU A 100 14.63 -10.53 -7.01
N LEU A 101 13.84 -9.68 -6.39
CA LEU A 101 14.13 -8.99 -5.15
C LEU A 101 13.12 -9.47 -4.08
N PRO A 102 13.51 -10.38 -3.19
CA PRO A 102 12.64 -10.80 -2.08
C PRO A 102 12.26 -9.59 -1.24
N ARG A 103 10.96 -9.38 -1.04
CA ARG A 103 10.44 -8.23 -0.30
C ARG A 103 9.70 -8.63 0.98
N GLN A 104 9.40 -9.92 1.13
CA GLN A 104 8.65 -10.43 2.28
C GLN A 104 9.38 -10.19 3.60
N ASP A 105 10.69 -10.44 3.64
CA ASP A 105 11.49 -10.31 4.85
C ASP A 105 12.09 -8.91 5.04
N SER A 106 12.25 -8.14 3.95
CA SER A 106 12.91 -6.85 3.98
C SER A 106 11.96 -5.67 4.23
N HIS A 107 10.69 -5.77 3.84
CA HIS A 107 9.74 -4.67 3.95
C HIS A 107 8.54 -5.06 4.81
N ALA A 108 8.11 -4.15 5.71
CA ALA A 108 6.76 -4.12 6.24
C ALA A 108 5.84 -3.45 5.23
N TRP A 109 4.54 -3.71 5.35
CA TRP A 109 3.53 -3.14 4.49
C TRP A 109 2.30 -2.75 5.30
N LEU A 110 1.98 -1.45 5.34
CA LEU A 110 0.76 -0.92 5.96
C LEU A 110 -0.14 -0.32 4.88
N GLN A 111 -1.44 -0.46 5.07
CA GLN A 111 -2.46 0.25 4.30
C GLN A 111 -3.08 1.34 5.17
N LEU A 112 -3.07 2.58 4.68
CA LEU A 112 -3.73 3.71 5.29
C LEU A 112 -4.84 4.20 4.36
N SER A 113 -6.10 4.14 4.79
CA SER A 113 -7.26 4.50 3.98
C SER A 113 -8.19 5.46 4.70
N GLY A 114 -8.92 6.29 3.95
CA GLY A 114 -9.89 7.24 4.47
C GLY A 114 -9.72 8.65 3.95
N VAL A 115 -10.62 9.55 4.36
CA VAL A 115 -10.70 10.90 3.79
C VAL A 115 -9.63 11.85 4.32
N CYS A 116 -9.05 11.60 5.51
CA CYS A 116 -8.06 12.47 6.16
C CYS A 116 -6.63 11.95 6.07
N ILE A 117 -6.35 10.92 5.25
CA ILE A 117 -5.01 10.30 5.24
C ILE A 117 -3.91 11.24 4.71
N SER A 118 -4.25 12.21 3.87
CA SER A 118 -3.29 13.23 3.43
C SER A 118 -2.85 14.13 4.58
N GLU A 119 -3.76 14.49 5.46
CA GLU A 119 -3.52 15.28 6.66
C GLU A 119 -2.72 14.50 7.69
N VAL A 120 -3.03 13.22 7.90
CA VAL A 120 -2.23 12.30 8.73
C VAL A 120 -0.80 12.25 8.22
N MET A 121 -0.62 11.99 6.92
CA MET A 121 0.72 11.89 6.33
C MET A 121 1.48 13.23 6.30
N ALA A 122 0.80 14.36 6.26
CA ALA A 122 1.45 15.68 6.33
C ALA A 122 2.20 15.93 7.64
N LYS A 123 1.86 15.22 8.72
CA LYS A 123 2.61 15.26 9.99
C LYS A 123 3.91 14.46 9.94
N LEU A 124 3.99 13.47 9.06
CA LEU A 124 5.05 12.47 8.99
C LEU A 124 5.98 12.65 7.80
N CYS A 125 5.47 13.20 6.68
CA CYS A 125 6.13 13.21 5.37
C CYS A 125 6.15 14.64 4.80
N GLY A 126 7.29 15.04 4.23
CA GLY A 126 7.44 16.36 3.60
C GLY A 126 6.90 16.44 2.17
N VAL A 127 6.45 15.33 1.58
CA VAL A 127 5.86 15.30 0.23
C VAL A 127 4.38 15.63 0.31
N ASP A 128 3.88 16.43 -0.64
CA ASP A 128 2.45 16.71 -0.77
C ASP A 128 1.71 15.48 -1.30
N LEU A 129 1.02 14.77 -0.40
CA LEU A 129 0.24 13.58 -0.72
C LEU A 129 -1.27 13.86 -0.89
N ARG A 130 -1.67 15.13 -1.02
CA ARG A 130 -3.06 15.48 -1.35
C ARG A 130 -3.41 15.02 -2.77
N VAL A 131 -4.66 14.67 -3.00
CA VAL A 131 -5.13 14.02 -4.23
C VAL A 131 -4.77 14.77 -5.53
N HIS A 132 -4.69 16.11 -5.50
CA HIS A 132 -4.32 16.89 -6.67
C HIS A 132 -2.82 16.82 -7.03
N ALA A 133 -1.95 16.59 -6.02
CA ALA A 133 -0.50 16.43 -6.21
C ALA A 133 -0.10 14.95 -6.27
N PHE A 134 -0.87 14.08 -5.63
CA PHE A 134 -0.63 12.64 -5.54
C PHE A 134 -1.88 11.85 -5.94
N PRO A 135 -2.26 11.86 -7.22
CA PRO A 135 -3.47 11.22 -7.71
C PRO A 135 -3.38 9.69 -7.65
N PRO A 136 -4.50 8.96 -7.81
CA PRO A 136 -4.50 7.51 -7.96
C PRO A 136 -3.45 7.02 -8.97
N GLY A 137 -2.73 5.97 -8.63
CA GLY A 137 -1.62 5.45 -9.41
C GLY A 137 -0.28 6.20 -9.23
N ALA A 138 -0.21 7.23 -8.40
CA ALA A 138 1.06 7.87 -8.07
C ALA A 138 1.87 7.06 -7.06
N VAL A 139 3.19 7.12 -7.18
CA VAL A 139 4.16 6.51 -6.25
C VAL A 139 5.13 7.58 -5.78
N ALA A 140 5.37 7.64 -4.47
CA ALA A 140 6.41 8.47 -3.87
C ALA A 140 7.43 7.59 -3.16
N GLN A 141 8.69 7.73 -3.51
CA GLN A 141 9.83 7.15 -2.81
C GLN A 141 10.47 8.28 -2.00
N THR A 142 10.25 8.28 -0.70
CA THR A 142 10.58 9.43 0.17
C THR A 142 10.91 8.98 1.59
N SER A 143 10.87 9.91 2.54
CA SER A 143 10.93 9.60 3.97
C SER A 143 9.67 10.05 4.69
N ALA A 144 9.19 9.23 5.63
CA ALA A 144 8.13 9.55 6.56
C ALA A 144 8.55 9.09 7.96
N ALA A 145 8.22 9.84 8.99
CA ALA A 145 8.64 9.56 10.36
C ALA A 145 10.16 9.24 10.46
N ARG A 146 11.01 9.90 9.64
CA ARG A 146 12.48 9.75 9.55
C ARG A 146 12.99 8.42 9.00
N ILE A 147 12.14 7.59 8.42
CA ILE A 147 12.56 6.37 7.72
C ILE A 147 12.21 6.45 6.24
N ASN A 148 12.92 5.68 5.41
CA ASN A 148 12.62 5.59 3.98
C ASN A 148 11.33 4.81 3.76
N VAL A 149 10.45 5.34 2.93
CA VAL A 149 9.16 4.72 2.60
C VAL A 149 8.89 4.76 1.10
N ILE A 150 8.13 3.78 0.63
CA ILE A 150 7.48 3.78 -0.68
C ILE A 150 5.99 3.96 -0.40
N VAL A 151 5.39 5.03 -0.88
CA VAL A 151 3.95 5.28 -0.76
C VAL A 151 3.32 5.12 -2.14
N VAL A 152 2.31 4.28 -2.25
CA VAL A 152 1.55 4.02 -3.50
C VAL A 152 0.09 4.41 -3.27
N ASN A 153 -0.44 5.34 -4.06
CA ASN A 153 -1.86 5.68 -4.01
C ASN A 153 -2.65 4.70 -4.89
N VAL A 154 -3.36 3.77 -4.26
CA VAL A 154 -4.23 2.78 -4.92
C VAL A 154 -5.72 3.11 -4.80
N GLY A 155 -6.05 4.20 -4.12
CA GLY A 155 -7.43 4.61 -3.86
C GLY A 155 -8.11 5.25 -5.07
N ALA A 156 -9.41 5.54 -4.91
CA ALA A 156 -10.15 6.41 -5.80
C ALA A 156 -10.00 7.88 -5.36
N GLN A 157 -10.37 8.83 -6.24
CA GLN A 157 -10.32 10.26 -5.87
C GLN A 157 -11.20 10.61 -4.66
N SER A 158 -12.32 9.90 -4.49
CA SER A 158 -13.28 10.12 -3.40
C SER A 158 -12.87 9.44 -2.08
N VAL A 159 -12.09 8.35 -2.15
CA VAL A 159 -11.60 7.62 -0.98
C VAL A 159 -10.14 7.24 -1.23
N PRO A 160 -9.20 8.09 -0.81
CA PRO A 160 -7.78 7.80 -0.95
C PRO A 160 -7.39 6.55 -0.14
N CYS A 161 -6.41 5.80 -0.68
CA CYS A 161 -5.86 4.61 -0.03
C CYS A 161 -4.37 4.55 -0.36
N PHE A 162 -3.52 4.57 0.65
CA PHE A 162 -2.07 4.50 0.51
C PHE A 162 -1.55 3.14 0.96
N GLN A 163 -0.83 2.48 0.08
CA GLN A 163 0.03 1.36 0.44
C GLN A 163 1.40 1.93 0.82
N ILE A 164 1.86 1.64 2.03
CA ILE A 164 3.10 2.20 2.58
C ILE A 164 4.05 1.06 2.91
N LEU A 165 5.19 1.03 2.22
CA LEU A 165 6.22 0.01 2.42
C LEU A 165 7.50 0.66 2.95
N PHE A 166 8.15 -0.02 3.88
CA PHE A 166 9.35 0.45 4.57
C PHE A 166 10.11 -0.72 5.19
N ASP A 167 11.30 -0.46 5.74
CA ASP A 167 12.11 -1.49 6.39
C ASP A 167 11.31 -2.23 7.48
N ARG A 168 11.24 -3.57 7.38
CA ARG A 168 10.49 -4.42 8.31
C ARG A 168 10.92 -4.24 9.77
N ALA A 169 12.19 -3.97 10.03
CA ALA A 169 12.69 -3.73 11.38
C ALA A 169 12.07 -2.49 12.04
N SER A 170 11.52 -1.56 11.25
CA SER A 170 10.89 -0.32 11.72
C SER A 170 9.37 -0.45 11.93
N LEU A 171 8.77 -1.65 11.78
CA LEU A 171 7.30 -1.82 11.77
C LEU A 171 6.65 -1.23 13.03
N ALA A 172 7.09 -1.62 14.22
CA ALA A 172 6.50 -1.14 15.46
C ALA A 172 6.61 0.39 15.58
N TYR A 173 7.80 0.94 15.34
CA TYR A 173 8.05 2.37 15.38
C TYR A 173 7.17 3.16 14.41
N PHE A 174 7.09 2.72 13.15
CA PHE A 174 6.34 3.45 12.13
C PHE A 174 4.83 3.34 12.37
N LYS A 175 4.34 2.16 12.79
CA LYS A 175 2.94 1.96 13.15
C LYS A 175 2.52 2.89 14.29
N ASP A 176 3.33 3.00 15.35
CA ASP A 176 3.07 3.90 16.47
C ASP A 176 3.04 5.37 16.03
N ALA A 177 3.98 5.79 15.15
CA ALA A 177 4.02 7.15 14.63
C ALA A 177 2.78 7.49 13.77
N VAL A 178 2.29 6.53 12.96
CA VAL A 178 1.06 6.71 12.17
C VAL A 178 -0.16 6.79 13.09
N LEU A 179 -0.27 5.91 14.09
CA LEU A 179 -1.38 5.92 15.04
C LEU A 179 -1.43 7.23 15.86
N ASP A 180 -0.28 7.73 16.31
CA ASP A 180 -0.20 9.04 16.98
C ASP A 180 -0.68 10.17 16.04
N ALA A 181 -0.25 10.15 14.77
CA ALA A 181 -0.69 11.12 13.78
C ALA A 181 -2.19 11.03 13.47
N MET A 182 -2.80 9.84 13.54
CA MET A 182 -4.23 9.58 13.33
C MET A 182 -5.10 10.01 14.51
N ALA A 183 -4.54 10.11 15.72
CA ALA A 183 -5.32 10.29 16.95
C ALA A 183 -6.25 11.51 16.94
N GLU A 184 -5.87 12.61 16.27
CA GLU A 184 -6.74 13.80 16.18
C GLU A 184 -7.89 13.66 15.16
N PHE A 185 -7.89 12.60 14.35
CA PHE A 185 -8.89 12.34 13.32
C PHE A 185 -9.82 11.16 13.67
N ASP A 186 -9.86 10.74 14.93
CA ASP A 186 -10.61 9.55 15.39
C ASP A 186 -10.31 8.30 14.53
N GLY A 187 -9.04 8.14 14.13
CA GLY A 187 -8.60 7.02 13.31
C GLY A 187 -8.58 5.70 14.07
N ALA A 188 -8.80 4.59 13.35
CA ALA A 188 -8.81 3.24 13.89
C ALA A 188 -7.73 2.37 13.25
N SER A 189 -7.19 1.42 14.05
CA SER A 189 -6.37 0.30 13.54
C SER A 189 -7.20 -0.97 13.50
N VAL A 190 -7.15 -1.72 12.42
CA VAL A 190 -7.80 -3.03 12.20
C VAL A 190 -6.76 -4.11 11.94
#